data_104f5f41b051f51c7abba3d8fde71f83
#
_entry.id   104f5f41b051f51c7abba3d8fde71f83
#
_cell.length_a   1.000
_cell.length_b   1.000
_cell.length_c   1.000
_cell.angle_alpha   90.00
_cell.angle_beta   90.00
_cell.angle_gamma   90.00
#
_symmetry.space_group_name_H-M   'P 1'
#
loop_
_entity.id
_entity.type
_entity.pdbx_description
1 polymer ?
#
loop_
_entity_poly.entity_id
_entity_poly.type
_entity_poly.pdbx_seq_one_letter_code
_entity_poly.pdbx_strand_id
1 'polypeptide(L)'
;MRFLRQTLAVAAKDLRSEIRGKEAVNASVSFALVILLLFSFAFDLEPAEIRDIAGGLLWLIFAFAGTLILNRSFARELVNDCLDALLASPVSGAQLFFGKCLANYALIVIVEGISLPFFVIFYNVVPQRLALLFVVMLLGTWGITVIGTMFSAMTVNLRLRELMLPTLIYPMLIPALIGAIELSRVLITGAPLAESLFWFRVLVAFNVIFTILALALVEIVLVG
;
A
#
# COMPACT_ATOMS: atom_id res chain seq x y z
N MET A 1 -18.73 18.12 -8.49
CA MET A 1 -19.56 17.18 -7.71
C MET A 1 -19.71 15.80 -8.38
N ARG A 2 -19.89 15.70 -9.72
CA ARG A 2 -20.06 14.42 -10.44
C ARG A 2 -18.81 13.53 -10.35
N PHE A 3 -17.59 14.09 -10.49
CA PHE A 3 -16.32 13.38 -10.39
C PHE A 3 -16.19 12.62 -9.05
N LEU A 4 -16.26 13.33 -7.92
CA LEU A 4 -16.13 12.74 -6.60
C LEU A 4 -17.19 11.66 -6.31
N ARG A 5 -18.44 11.88 -6.75
CA ARG A 5 -19.52 10.91 -6.55
C ARG A 5 -19.25 9.60 -7.30
N GLN A 6 -18.76 9.66 -8.52
CA GLN A 6 -18.43 8.47 -9.32
C GLN A 6 -17.20 7.75 -8.77
N THR A 7 -16.14 8.47 -8.40
CA THR A 7 -14.95 7.92 -7.75
C THR A 7 -15.31 7.16 -6.45
N LEU A 8 -16.11 7.80 -5.60
CA LEU A 8 -16.56 7.18 -4.34
C LEU A 8 -17.48 5.97 -4.58
N ALA A 9 -18.29 5.98 -5.63
CA ALA A 9 -19.13 4.84 -5.99
C ALA A 9 -18.28 3.63 -6.39
N VAL A 10 -17.22 3.83 -7.18
CA VAL A 10 -16.25 2.77 -7.52
C VAL A 10 -15.56 2.25 -6.27
N ALA A 11 -15.03 3.14 -5.42
CA ALA A 11 -14.38 2.75 -4.17
C ALA A 11 -15.32 1.96 -3.25
N ALA A 12 -16.55 2.43 -3.08
CA ALA A 12 -17.56 1.76 -2.25
C ALA A 12 -17.94 0.38 -2.80
N LYS A 13 -18.01 0.22 -4.12
CA LYS A 13 -18.26 -1.08 -4.78
C LYS A 13 -17.15 -2.08 -4.42
N ASP A 14 -15.89 -1.70 -4.59
CA ASP A 14 -14.74 -2.56 -4.35
C ASP A 14 -14.61 -2.91 -2.86
N LEU A 15 -14.77 -1.93 -1.97
CA LEU A 15 -14.78 -2.16 -0.51
C LEU A 15 -15.91 -3.12 -0.09
N ARG A 16 -17.13 -2.95 -0.60
CA ARG A 16 -18.26 -3.85 -0.29
C ARG A 16 -18.02 -5.27 -0.79
N SER A 17 -17.41 -5.41 -1.97
CA SER A 17 -17.03 -6.71 -2.52
C SER A 17 -16.02 -7.41 -1.61
N GLU A 18 -15.01 -6.68 -1.12
CA GLU A 18 -14.00 -7.24 -0.23
C GLU A 18 -14.54 -7.56 1.16
N ILE A 19 -15.39 -6.70 1.73
CA ILE A 19 -16.02 -6.95 3.05
C ILE A 19 -16.87 -8.22 3.03
N ARG A 20 -17.49 -8.54 1.88
CA ARG A 20 -18.28 -9.78 1.73
C ARG A 20 -17.40 -11.00 1.51
N GLY A 21 -16.38 -10.91 0.67
CA GLY A 21 -15.49 -12.03 0.34
C GLY A 21 -14.35 -12.23 1.34
N LYS A 22 -13.78 -11.14 1.87
CA LYS A 22 -12.66 -11.08 2.82
C LYS A 22 -11.39 -11.81 2.38
N GLU A 23 -11.30 -12.20 1.12
CA GLU A 23 -10.22 -13.04 0.64
C GLU A 23 -8.87 -12.32 0.61
N ALA A 24 -8.81 -11.08 0.05
CA ALA A 24 -7.57 -10.34 -0.05
C ALA A 24 -7.10 -9.87 1.33
N VAL A 25 -8.00 -9.34 2.16
CA VAL A 25 -7.69 -8.88 3.51
C VAL A 25 -7.22 -10.05 4.38
N ASN A 26 -7.95 -11.17 4.40
CA ASN A 26 -7.54 -12.33 5.19
C ASN A 26 -6.20 -12.89 4.74
N ALA A 27 -5.95 -13.03 3.43
CA ALA A 27 -4.67 -13.48 2.91
C ALA A 27 -3.53 -12.52 3.32
N SER A 28 -3.75 -11.20 3.19
CA SER A 28 -2.75 -10.19 3.54
C SER A 28 -2.47 -10.13 5.04
N VAL A 29 -3.50 -10.20 5.88
CA VAL A 29 -3.33 -10.24 7.35
C VAL A 29 -2.62 -11.53 7.77
N SER A 30 -3.05 -12.68 7.25
CA SER A 30 -2.40 -13.97 7.56
C SER A 30 -0.93 -13.96 7.15
N PHE A 31 -0.62 -13.45 5.96
CA PHE A 31 0.75 -13.29 5.49
C PHE A 31 1.56 -12.36 6.40
N ALA A 32 1.01 -11.20 6.75
CA ALA A 32 1.66 -10.24 7.65
C ALA A 32 1.97 -10.87 9.02
N LEU A 33 1.01 -11.59 9.62
CA LEU A 33 1.19 -12.26 10.90
C LEU A 33 2.22 -13.39 10.84
N VAL A 34 2.22 -14.19 9.77
CA VAL A 34 3.22 -15.26 9.58
C VAL A 34 4.62 -14.66 9.48
N ILE A 35 4.81 -13.59 8.71
CA ILE A 35 6.10 -12.92 8.60
C ILE A 35 6.52 -12.31 9.94
N LEU A 36 5.61 -11.64 10.67
CA LEU A 36 5.88 -11.12 12.01
C LEU A 36 6.37 -12.21 12.95
N LEU A 37 5.69 -13.36 12.98
CA LEU A 37 6.08 -14.50 13.79
C LEU A 37 7.45 -15.06 13.36
N LEU A 38 7.66 -15.30 12.08
CA LEU A 38 8.91 -15.83 11.55
C LEU A 38 10.11 -14.99 11.96
N PHE A 39 10.04 -13.67 11.73
CA PHE A 39 11.12 -12.77 12.11
C PHE A 39 11.31 -12.66 13.63
N SER A 40 10.21 -12.73 14.41
CA SER A 40 10.27 -12.72 15.87
C SER A 40 11.03 -13.94 16.44
N PHE A 41 10.93 -15.11 15.80
CA PHE A 41 11.65 -16.31 16.19
C PHE A 41 13.04 -16.44 15.54
N ALA A 42 13.24 -15.83 14.37
CA ALA A 42 14.48 -15.94 13.61
C ALA A 42 15.61 -15.07 14.16
N PHE A 43 15.26 -13.97 14.80
CA PHE A 43 16.22 -13.00 15.29
C PHE A 43 16.20 -12.98 16.83
N ASP A 44 17.32 -13.40 17.44
CA ASP A 44 17.60 -13.24 18.88
C ASP A 44 18.41 -11.94 19.07
N LEU A 45 17.72 -10.82 18.86
CA LEU A 45 18.32 -9.49 18.86
C LEU A 45 18.13 -8.81 20.21
N GLU A 46 19.11 -8.02 20.62
CA GLU A 46 18.98 -7.11 21.75
C GLU A 46 17.87 -6.07 21.49
N PRO A 47 17.15 -5.60 22.53
CA PRO A 47 16.05 -4.65 22.37
C PRO A 47 16.43 -3.34 21.65
N ALA A 48 17.68 -2.94 21.70
CA ALA A 48 18.19 -1.76 20.99
C ALA A 48 18.28 -2.04 19.48
N GLU A 49 18.83 -3.18 19.08
CA GLU A 49 18.95 -3.60 17.68
C GLU A 49 17.59 -3.80 17.02
N ILE A 50 16.64 -4.38 17.75
CA ILE A 50 15.26 -4.54 17.27
C ILE A 50 14.64 -3.17 16.92
N ARG A 51 14.83 -2.16 17.77
CA ARG A 51 14.29 -0.81 17.51
C ARG A 51 14.87 -0.17 16.26
N ASP A 52 16.13 -0.41 15.96
CA ASP A 52 16.80 0.14 14.79
C ASP A 52 16.28 -0.48 13.48
N ILE A 53 16.00 -1.79 13.48
CA ILE A 53 15.48 -2.50 12.29
C ILE A 53 13.94 -2.50 12.20
N ALA A 54 13.24 -2.10 13.27
CA ALA A 54 11.79 -2.16 13.40
C ALA A 54 11.06 -1.45 12.25
N GLY A 55 11.55 -0.27 11.84
CA GLY A 55 11.01 0.46 10.70
C GLY A 55 11.11 -0.34 9.40
N GLY A 56 12.25 -0.99 9.16
CA GLY A 56 12.48 -1.83 7.98
C GLY A 56 11.56 -3.04 7.94
N LEU A 57 11.43 -3.76 9.06
CA LEU A 57 10.53 -4.90 9.18
C LEU A 57 9.07 -4.51 8.95
N LEU A 58 8.63 -3.40 9.53
CA LEU A 58 7.26 -2.90 9.39
C LEU A 58 6.94 -2.63 7.93
N TRP A 59 7.79 -1.88 7.22
CA TRP A 59 7.55 -1.53 5.81
C TRP A 59 7.71 -2.70 4.86
N LEU A 60 8.60 -3.65 5.16
CA LEU A 60 8.70 -4.90 4.41
C LEU A 60 7.36 -5.66 4.45
N ILE A 61 6.78 -5.82 5.64
CA ILE A 61 5.50 -6.51 5.83
C ILE A 61 4.38 -5.76 5.10
N PHE A 62 4.30 -4.43 5.24
CA PHE A 62 3.27 -3.62 4.61
C PHE A 62 3.36 -3.65 3.08
N ALA A 63 4.56 -3.57 2.52
CA ALA A 63 4.77 -3.64 1.08
C ALA A 63 4.32 -4.98 0.51
N PHE A 64 4.70 -6.10 1.13
CA PHE A 64 4.30 -7.43 0.67
C PHE A 64 2.80 -7.70 0.87
N ALA A 65 2.25 -7.39 2.04
CA ALA A 65 0.83 -7.54 2.32
C ALA A 65 -0.03 -6.67 1.39
N GLY A 66 0.43 -5.42 1.14
CA GLY A 66 -0.20 -4.52 0.19
C GLY A 66 -0.19 -5.05 -1.24
N THR A 67 0.90 -5.69 -1.66
CA THR A 67 0.99 -6.29 -3.00
C THR A 67 -0.04 -7.39 -3.21
N LEU A 68 -0.39 -8.17 -2.18
CA LEU A 68 -1.46 -9.19 -2.27
C LEU A 68 -2.83 -8.56 -2.54
N ILE A 69 -3.11 -7.40 -1.96
CA ILE A 69 -4.34 -6.64 -2.23
C ILE A 69 -4.32 -6.09 -3.65
N LEU A 70 -3.21 -5.47 -4.05
CA LEU A 70 -3.03 -4.83 -5.35
C LEU A 70 -3.12 -5.82 -6.52
N ASN A 71 -2.60 -7.04 -6.35
CA ASN A 71 -2.73 -8.12 -7.34
C ASN A 71 -4.18 -8.46 -7.67
N ARG A 72 -5.10 -8.27 -6.74
CA ARG A 72 -6.52 -8.58 -6.92
C ARG A 72 -7.36 -7.39 -7.39
N SER A 73 -6.78 -6.18 -7.41
CA SER A 73 -7.50 -4.93 -7.67
C SER A 73 -8.27 -4.92 -9.00
N PHE A 74 -7.63 -5.27 -10.12
CA PHE A 74 -8.27 -5.37 -11.44
C PHE A 74 -8.59 -6.81 -11.84
N ALA A 75 -7.96 -7.79 -11.19
CA ALA A 75 -8.13 -9.20 -11.51
C ALA A 75 -9.57 -9.70 -11.38
N ARG A 76 -10.32 -9.17 -10.43
CA ARG A 76 -11.71 -9.54 -10.19
C ARG A 76 -12.64 -9.13 -11.33
N GLU A 77 -12.36 -8.02 -11.99
CA GLU A 77 -13.16 -7.57 -13.11
C GLU A 77 -12.95 -8.42 -14.36
N LEU A 78 -11.76 -8.99 -14.54
CA LEU A 78 -11.51 -9.92 -15.65
C LEU A 78 -12.30 -11.22 -15.51
N VAL A 79 -12.31 -11.81 -14.31
CA VAL A 79 -13.00 -13.11 -14.08
C VAL A 79 -14.50 -13.03 -14.34
N ASN A 80 -15.09 -11.83 -14.20
CA ASN A 80 -16.53 -11.61 -14.36
C ASN A 80 -16.91 -10.89 -15.67
N ASP A 81 -15.96 -10.72 -16.62
CA ASP A 81 -16.12 -9.94 -17.85
C ASP A 81 -16.69 -8.51 -17.62
N CYS A 82 -16.46 -7.99 -16.42
CA CYS A 82 -16.99 -6.68 -16.02
C CYS A 82 -16.07 -5.52 -16.41
N LEU A 83 -14.84 -5.79 -16.85
CA LEU A 83 -13.90 -4.74 -17.20
C LEU A 83 -14.40 -3.93 -18.41
N ASP A 84 -14.88 -4.61 -19.47
CA ASP A 84 -15.42 -3.96 -20.66
C ASP A 84 -16.69 -3.15 -20.35
N ALA A 85 -17.54 -3.67 -19.46
CA ALA A 85 -18.73 -2.95 -19.00
C ALA A 85 -18.36 -1.70 -18.18
N LEU A 86 -17.29 -1.75 -17.40
CA LEU A 86 -16.75 -0.61 -16.66
C LEU A 86 -16.15 0.45 -17.58
N LEU A 87 -15.43 0.04 -18.62
CA LEU A 87 -14.85 0.93 -19.62
C LEU A 87 -15.92 1.56 -20.52
N ALA A 88 -16.99 0.84 -20.82
CA ALA A 88 -18.17 1.35 -21.54
C ALA A 88 -19.07 2.26 -20.69
N SER A 89 -18.86 2.32 -19.38
CA SER A 89 -19.65 3.17 -18.47
C SER A 89 -19.28 4.66 -18.63
N PRO A 90 -20.15 5.61 -18.25
CA PRO A 90 -19.86 7.04 -18.33
C PRO A 90 -18.90 7.50 -17.20
N VAL A 91 -17.93 6.67 -16.83
CA VAL A 91 -16.89 6.92 -15.83
C VAL A 91 -15.56 7.11 -16.57
N SER A 92 -14.87 8.24 -16.32
CA SER A 92 -13.55 8.46 -16.94
C SER A 92 -12.49 7.52 -16.34
N GLY A 93 -11.45 7.24 -17.10
CA GLY A 93 -10.30 6.43 -16.62
C GLY A 93 -9.73 6.95 -15.31
N ALA A 94 -9.63 8.28 -15.17
CA ALA A 94 -9.18 8.93 -13.93
C ALA A 94 -10.11 8.65 -12.73
N GLN A 95 -11.42 8.65 -12.93
CA GLN A 95 -12.38 8.34 -11.86
C GLN A 95 -12.31 6.87 -11.43
N LEU A 96 -12.17 5.96 -12.41
CA LEU A 96 -11.98 4.54 -12.15
C LEU A 96 -10.70 4.29 -11.37
N PHE A 97 -9.60 4.86 -11.81
CA PHE A 97 -8.30 4.75 -11.17
C PHE A 97 -8.32 5.26 -9.72
N PHE A 98 -8.79 6.51 -9.49
CA PHE A 98 -8.89 7.05 -8.14
C PHE A 98 -9.82 6.25 -7.25
N GLY A 99 -10.94 5.76 -7.77
CA GLY A 99 -11.84 4.90 -7.02
C GLY A 99 -11.16 3.62 -6.55
N LYS A 100 -10.39 2.99 -7.43
CA LYS A 100 -9.60 1.81 -7.07
C LYS A 100 -8.45 2.12 -6.12
N CYS A 101 -7.74 3.24 -6.32
CA CYS A 101 -6.72 3.70 -5.38
C CYS A 101 -7.31 3.89 -3.97
N LEU A 102 -8.45 4.55 -3.83
CA LEU A 102 -9.08 4.77 -2.53
C LEU A 102 -9.52 3.45 -1.87
N ALA A 103 -10.05 2.51 -2.64
CA ALA A 103 -10.41 1.20 -2.14
C ALA A 103 -9.18 0.42 -1.66
N ASN A 104 -8.15 0.31 -2.50
CA ASN A 104 -6.89 -0.38 -2.16
C ASN A 104 -6.20 0.27 -0.96
N TYR A 105 -6.15 1.60 -0.92
CA TYR A 105 -5.60 2.37 0.20
C TYR A 105 -6.30 2.03 1.52
N ALA A 106 -7.63 2.07 1.53
CA ALA A 106 -8.40 1.73 2.71
C ALA A 106 -8.16 0.29 3.18
N LEU A 107 -8.08 -0.67 2.24
CA LEU A 107 -7.81 -2.06 2.55
C LEU A 107 -6.41 -2.29 3.12
N ILE A 108 -5.39 -1.64 2.55
CA ILE A 108 -4.01 -1.74 3.05
C ILE A 108 -3.91 -1.11 4.44
N VAL A 109 -4.49 0.09 4.65
CA VAL A 109 -4.53 0.74 5.98
C VAL A 109 -5.23 -0.14 7.02
N ILE A 110 -6.28 -0.88 6.66
CA ILE A 110 -6.91 -1.86 7.58
C ILE A 110 -5.94 -2.97 7.95
N VAL A 111 -5.20 -3.53 6.97
CA VAL A 111 -4.20 -4.58 7.24
C VAL A 111 -3.08 -4.06 8.11
N GLU A 112 -2.59 -2.86 7.86
CA GLU A 112 -1.58 -2.19 8.69
C GLU A 112 -2.08 -1.97 10.12
N GLY A 113 -3.31 -1.46 10.27
CA GLY A 113 -3.93 -1.22 11.56
C GLY A 113 -4.12 -2.49 12.39
N ILE A 114 -4.40 -3.64 11.73
CA ILE A 114 -4.46 -4.95 12.39
C ILE A 114 -3.07 -5.47 12.73
N SER A 115 -2.09 -5.30 11.83
CA SER A 115 -0.75 -5.86 11.99
C SER A 115 0.09 -5.09 13.03
N LEU A 116 -0.13 -3.79 13.19
CA LEU A 116 0.64 -2.93 14.10
C LEU A 116 0.59 -3.36 15.57
N PRO A 117 -0.58 -3.69 16.17
CA PRO A 117 -0.62 -4.21 17.53
C PRO A 117 0.17 -5.52 17.71
N PHE A 118 0.09 -6.44 16.75
CA PHE A 118 0.88 -7.67 16.79
C PHE A 118 2.38 -7.40 16.68
N PHE A 119 2.76 -6.43 15.84
CA PHE A 119 4.15 -5.97 15.75
C PHE A 119 4.65 -5.47 17.11
N VAL A 120 3.88 -4.60 17.78
CA VAL A 120 4.23 -4.09 19.12
C VAL A 120 4.38 -5.22 20.14
N ILE A 121 3.46 -6.20 20.12
CA ILE A 121 3.47 -7.32 21.06
C ILE A 121 4.67 -8.26 20.82
N PHE A 122 4.91 -8.66 19.56
CA PHE A 122 5.95 -9.65 19.24
C PHE A 122 7.37 -9.12 19.40
N TYR A 123 7.57 -7.83 19.09
CA TYR A 123 8.91 -7.22 19.19
C TYR A 123 9.12 -6.41 20.46
N ASN A 124 8.11 -6.28 21.30
CA ASN A 124 8.13 -5.45 22.51
C ASN A 124 8.63 -4.01 22.24
N VAL A 125 8.23 -3.46 21.08
CA VAL A 125 8.64 -2.14 20.62
C VAL A 125 7.44 -1.20 20.67
N VAL A 126 7.43 -0.29 21.65
CA VAL A 126 6.42 0.77 21.74
C VAL A 126 6.96 2.00 21.04
N PRO A 127 6.32 2.46 19.93
CA PRO A 127 6.75 3.67 19.25
C PRO A 127 6.63 4.91 20.15
N GLN A 128 7.69 5.70 20.25
CA GLN A 128 7.68 6.89 21.12
C GLN A 128 6.76 8.00 20.59
N ARG A 129 6.56 8.06 19.26
CA ARG A 129 5.75 9.08 18.59
C ARG A 129 4.69 8.44 17.70
N LEU A 130 3.78 7.71 18.31
CA LEU A 130 2.77 6.91 17.61
C LEU A 130 1.91 7.73 16.63
N ALA A 131 1.48 8.94 17.00
CA ALA A 131 0.67 9.78 16.13
C ALA A 131 1.40 10.19 14.83
N LEU A 132 2.70 10.52 14.93
CA LEU A 132 3.50 10.82 13.73
C LEU A 132 3.79 9.57 12.92
N LEU A 133 3.96 8.43 13.56
CA LEU A 133 4.11 7.14 12.87
C LEU A 133 2.87 6.84 12.01
N PHE A 134 1.66 7.07 12.52
CA PHE A 134 0.45 6.94 11.72
C PHE A 134 0.45 7.86 10.49
N VAL A 135 0.92 9.09 10.61
CA VAL A 135 1.04 10.00 9.45
C VAL A 135 2.01 9.43 8.41
N VAL A 136 3.15 8.90 8.85
CA VAL A 136 4.14 8.28 7.93
C VAL A 136 3.56 7.01 7.29
N MET A 137 2.83 6.20 8.04
CA MET A 137 2.13 5.02 7.51
C MET A 137 1.15 5.44 6.41
N LEU A 138 0.28 6.40 6.67
CA LEU A 138 -0.69 6.89 5.70
C LEU A 138 -0.02 7.44 4.43
N LEU A 139 1.08 8.20 4.57
CA LEU A 139 1.82 8.74 3.42
C LEU A 139 2.53 7.64 2.63
N GLY A 140 3.22 6.72 3.29
CA GLY A 140 3.92 5.62 2.62
C GLY A 140 2.96 4.66 1.91
N THR A 141 1.86 4.34 2.57
CA THR A 141 0.78 3.51 2.00
C THR A 141 0.14 4.17 0.77
N TRP A 142 0.00 5.50 0.77
CA TRP A 142 -0.47 6.21 -0.42
C TRP A 142 0.45 5.98 -1.62
N GLY A 143 1.77 6.09 -1.44
CA GLY A 143 2.76 5.82 -2.49
C GLY A 143 2.69 4.39 -3.02
N ILE A 144 2.62 3.41 -2.12
CA ILE A 144 2.44 1.99 -2.48
C ILE A 144 1.16 1.81 -3.31
N THR A 145 0.07 2.43 -2.87
CA THR A 145 -1.24 2.27 -3.49
C THR A 145 -1.31 2.89 -4.88
N VAL A 146 -0.80 4.12 -5.06
CA VAL A 146 -0.83 4.81 -6.35
C VAL A 146 -0.04 4.02 -7.40
N ILE A 147 1.22 3.69 -7.09
CA ILE A 147 2.08 2.92 -7.99
C ILE A 147 1.50 1.52 -8.22
N GLY A 148 1.13 0.85 -7.15
CA GLY A 148 0.63 -0.52 -7.24
C GLY A 148 -0.68 -0.62 -8.00
N THR A 149 -1.61 0.33 -7.85
CA THR A 149 -2.86 0.35 -8.63
C THR A 149 -2.58 0.63 -10.11
N MET A 150 -1.62 1.52 -10.42
CA MET A 150 -1.20 1.82 -11.78
C MET A 150 -0.62 0.57 -12.47
N PHE A 151 0.35 -0.09 -11.85
CA PHE A 151 0.92 -1.32 -12.41
C PHE A 151 -0.07 -2.49 -12.41
N SER A 152 -0.99 -2.57 -11.47
CA SER A 152 -2.08 -3.55 -11.50
C SER A 152 -2.99 -3.36 -12.72
N ALA A 153 -3.27 -2.12 -13.13
CA ALA A 153 -3.99 -1.84 -14.36
C ALA A 153 -3.20 -2.25 -15.61
N MET A 154 -1.89 -1.94 -15.65
CA MET A 154 -1.03 -2.29 -16.79
C MET A 154 -0.82 -3.80 -16.96
N THR A 155 -0.78 -4.55 -15.87
CA THR A 155 -0.48 -5.98 -15.89
C THR A 155 -1.70 -6.88 -15.92
N VAL A 156 -2.90 -6.31 -15.86
CA VAL A 156 -4.15 -7.07 -15.72
C VAL A 156 -4.35 -8.11 -16.82
N ASN A 157 -3.99 -7.82 -18.05
CA ASN A 157 -4.12 -8.70 -19.21
C ASN A 157 -2.95 -9.66 -19.40
N LEU A 158 -1.93 -9.63 -18.54
CA LEU A 158 -0.75 -10.48 -18.65
C LEU A 158 -0.97 -11.83 -17.94
N ARG A 159 -0.56 -12.93 -18.59
CA ARG A 159 -0.69 -14.28 -18.02
C ARG A 159 0.08 -14.48 -16.71
N LEU A 160 1.22 -13.80 -16.55
CA LEU A 160 2.11 -13.90 -15.37
C LEU A 160 2.00 -12.65 -14.47
N ARG A 161 0.84 -11.98 -14.43
CA ARG A 161 0.64 -10.74 -13.67
C ARG A 161 1.08 -10.83 -12.21
N GLU A 162 0.83 -11.97 -11.56
CA GLU A 162 1.16 -12.17 -10.14
C GLU A 162 2.66 -12.07 -9.84
N LEU A 163 3.51 -12.46 -10.80
CA LEU A 163 4.95 -12.34 -10.71
C LEU A 163 5.45 -10.99 -11.21
N MET A 164 4.82 -10.46 -12.26
CA MET A 164 5.25 -9.21 -12.88
C MET A 164 4.93 -7.99 -12.00
N LEU A 165 3.80 -8.01 -11.30
CA LEU A 165 3.39 -6.87 -10.47
C LEU A 165 4.43 -6.54 -9.38
N PRO A 166 4.86 -7.48 -8.51
CA PRO A 166 5.91 -7.19 -7.52
C PRO A 166 7.22 -6.75 -8.18
N THR A 167 7.61 -7.40 -9.26
CA THR A 167 8.88 -7.11 -9.97
C THR A 167 8.92 -5.67 -10.49
N LEU A 168 7.79 -5.12 -10.91
CA LEU A 168 7.69 -3.74 -11.40
C LEU A 168 7.51 -2.73 -10.26
N ILE A 169 6.73 -3.06 -9.24
CA ILE A 169 6.41 -2.15 -8.14
C ILE A 169 7.62 -1.88 -7.27
N TYR A 170 8.35 -2.92 -6.82
CA TYR A 170 9.39 -2.73 -5.81
C TYR A 170 10.53 -1.80 -6.24
N PRO A 171 11.12 -1.91 -7.44
CA PRO A 171 12.15 -0.96 -7.87
C PRO A 171 11.65 0.50 -7.88
N MET A 172 10.40 0.72 -8.26
CA MET A 172 9.81 2.06 -8.27
C MET A 172 9.54 2.59 -6.86
N LEU A 173 9.22 1.71 -5.92
CA LEU A 173 8.92 2.09 -4.53
C LEU A 173 10.17 2.35 -3.67
N ILE A 174 11.38 1.96 -4.11
CA ILE A 174 12.60 2.10 -3.32
C ILE A 174 12.74 3.47 -2.65
N PRO A 175 12.61 4.62 -3.34
CA PRO A 175 12.79 5.92 -2.69
C PRO A 175 11.74 6.21 -1.60
N ALA A 176 10.50 5.80 -1.84
CA ALA A 176 9.43 5.97 -0.85
C ALA A 176 9.61 5.05 0.35
N LEU A 177 9.99 3.79 0.11
CA LEU A 177 10.23 2.82 1.18
C LEU A 177 11.41 3.24 2.06
N ILE A 178 12.53 3.67 1.47
CA ILE A 178 13.68 4.19 2.25
C ILE A 178 13.22 5.38 3.11
N GLY A 179 12.50 6.34 2.52
CA GLY A 179 11.98 7.49 3.25
C GLY A 179 11.06 7.10 4.41
N ALA A 180 10.16 6.16 4.16
CA ALA A 180 9.22 5.68 5.16
C ALA A 180 9.90 4.85 6.27
N ILE A 181 10.90 4.03 5.93
CA ILE A 181 11.71 3.25 6.88
C ILE A 181 12.48 4.18 7.81
N GLU A 182 13.23 5.15 7.26
CA GLU A 182 14.03 6.08 8.05
C GLU A 182 13.18 6.97 8.95
N LEU A 183 12.04 7.47 8.45
CA LEU A 183 11.08 8.20 9.27
C LEU A 183 10.54 7.33 10.41
N SER A 184 10.14 6.10 10.11
CA SER A 184 9.60 5.18 11.10
C SER A 184 10.64 4.84 12.16
N ARG A 185 11.90 4.62 11.78
CA ARG A 185 13.02 4.38 12.70
C ARG A 185 13.17 5.53 13.69
N VAL A 186 13.22 6.78 13.22
CA VAL A 186 13.33 7.98 14.06
C VAL A 186 12.13 8.10 15.04
N LEU A 187 10.93 7.77 14.57
CA LEU A 187 9.70 7.87 15.38
C LEU A 187 9.57 6.74 16.41
N ILE A 188 10.11 5.57 16.11
CA ILE A 188 10.15 4.43 17.03
C ILE A 188 11.23 4.64 18.09
N THR A 189 12.44 5.03 17.69
CA THR A 189 13.58 5.20 18.61
C THR A 189 13.51 6.50 19.42
N GLY A 190 12.76 7.50 18.95
CA GLY A 190 12.67 8.82 19.56
C GLY A 190 13.83 9.77 19.21
N ALA A 191 14.62 9.44 18.20
CA ALA A 191 15.72 10.26 17.72
C ALA A 191 15.28 11.69 17.29
N PRO A 192 16.20 12.65 17.15
CA PRO A 192 15.87 14.02 16.77
C PRO A 192 15.18 14.09 15.40
N LEU A 193 14.05 14.80 15.32
CA LEU A 193 13.27 14.95 14.09
C LEU A 193 14.00 15.75 13.00
N ALA A 194 14.99 16.54 13.35
CA ALA A 194 15.74 17.35 12.38
C ALA A 194 16.42 16.51 11.31
N GLU A 195 16.89 15.30 11.66
CA GLU A 195 17.54 14.36 10.74
C GLU A 195 16.55 13.72 9.77
N SER A 196 15.27 13.66 10.13
CA SER A 196 14.23 13.00 9.35
C SER A 196 13.52 13.92 8.35
N LEU A 197 13.73 15.24 8.43
CA LEU A 197 13.08 16.24 7.56
C LEU A 197 13.38 16.00 6.07
N PHE A 198 14.60 15.57 5.74
CA PHE A 198 14.96 15.22 4.37
C PHE A 198 14.09 14.07 3.84
N TRP A 199 13.97 13.01 4.60
CA TRP A 199 13.18 11.83 4.22
C TRP A 199 11.68 12.12 4.13
N PHE A 200 11.17 13.00 4.99
CA PHE A 200 9.79 13.47 4.88
C PHE A 200 9.55 14.21 3.56
N ARG A 201 10.45 15.09 3.17
CA ARG A 201 10.37 15.80 1.87
C ARG A 201 10.45 14.83 0.69
N VAL A 202 11.33 13.84 0.76
CA VAL A 202 11.44 12.79 -0.27
C VAL A 202 10.11 12.03 -0.40
N LEU A 203 9.52 11.60 0.71
CA LEU A 203 8.27 10.85 0.71
C LEU A 203 7.09 11.68 0.16
N VAL A 204 6.99 12.94 0.55
CA VAL A 204 5.95 13.85 0.04
C VAL A 204 6.15 14.15 -1.44
N ALA A 205 7.38 14.47 -1.86
CA ALA A 205 7.69 14.74 -3.27
C ALA A 205 7.39 13.51 -4.14
N PHE A 206 7.78 12.33 -3.69
CA PHE A 206 7.47 11.06 -4.34
C PHE A 206 5.95 10.89 -4.55
N ASN A 207 5.17 11.06 -3.50
CA ASN A 207 3.73 10.92 -3.55
C ASN A 207 3.08 11.91 -4.53
N VAL A 208 3.52 13.15 -4.54
CA VAL A 208 3.02 14.19 -5.45
C VAL A 208 3.37 13.84 -6.91
N ILE A 209 4.65 13.55 -7.17
CA ILE A 209 5.13 13.25 -8.53
C ILE A 209 4.41 12.03 -9.09
N PHE A 210 4.37 10.92 -8.35
CA PHE A 210 3.76 9.69 -8.86
C PHE A 210 2.24 9.73 -8.93
N THR A 211 1.58 10.52 -8.07
CA THR A 211 0.13 10.76 -8.21
C THR A 211 -0.18 11.55 -9.49
N ILE A 212 0.59 12.60 -9.79
CA ILE A 212 0.41 13.37 -11.03
C ILE A 212 0.73 12.51 -12.24
N LEU A 213 1.83 11.75 -12.21
CA LEU A 213 2.23 10.86 -13.30
C LEU A 213 1.17 9.78 -13.57
N ALA A 214 0.65 9.14 -12.52
CA ALA A 214 -0.41 8.14 -12.65
C ALA A 214 -1.67 8.73 -13.28
N LEU A 215 -2.05 9.96 -12.91
CA LEU A 215 -3.17 10.66 -13.52
C LEU A 215 -2.97 10.97 -14.99
N ALA A 216 -1.76 11.38 -15.36
CA ALA A 216 -1.43 11.69 -16.74
C ALA A 216 -1.43 10.44 -17.64
N LEU A 217 -1.02 9.29 -17.10
CA LEU A 217 -0.89 8.05 -17.85
C LEU A 217 -2.15 7.17 -17.84
N VAL A 218 -3.05 7.37 -16.88
CA VAL A 218 -4.16 6.44 -16.63
C VAL A 218 -5.11 6.32 -17.83
N GLU A 219 -5.37 7.40 -18.55
CA GLU A 219 -6.24 7.36 -19.74
C GLU A 219 -5.61 6.53 -20.86
N ILE A 220 -4.28 6.63 -21.05
CA ILE A 220 -3.53 5.84 -22.03
C ILE A 220 -3.53 4.36 -21.64
N VAL A 221 -3.41 4.06 -20.34
CA VAL A 221 -3.33 2.68 -19.84
C VAL A 221 -4.66 1.96 -19.84
N LEU A 222 -5.76 2.67 -19.61
CA LEU A 222 -7.09 2.05 -19.49
C LEU A 222 -7.90 2.09 -20.79
N VAL A 223 -7.64 3.01 -21.68
CA VAL A 223 -8.44 3.26 -22.89
C VAL A 223 -7.67 2.94 -24.18
N GLY A 224 -6.31 2.95 -24.13
CA GLY A 224 -5.43 2.59 -25.26
C GLY A 224 -5.19 1.10 -25.33
#